data_4fbcf826e1b8d5f355294e7b6c087367
#
_entry.id   4fbcf826e1b8d5f355294e7b6c087367
#
_cell.length_a   1.000
_cell.length_b   1.000
_cell.length_c   1.000
_cell.angle_alpha   90.00
_cell.angle_beta   90.00
_cell.angle_gamma   90.00
#
_symmetry.space_group_name_H-M   'P 1'
#
loop_
_entity.id
_entity.type
_entity.pdbx_description
1 polymer ?
#
loop_
_entity_poly.entity_id
_entity_poly.type
_entity_poly.pdbx_seq_one_letter_code
_entity_poly.pdbx_strand_id
1 'polypeptide(L)'
;MARIAGINLPLNKRSEIGLTYIFGIGRSTANKLLAEVGVSPDTYVRDLTEDEVSRLRDAIDQELTVEGDLRRERSQDIKRLQEIGCYRGLRHRRGLPVRGQKTKTNARTRKGPKRMQVAGKKKAGKK
;
A
#
# COMPACT_ATOMS: atom_id res chain seq x y z
N MET A 1 3.53 -20.04 -13.42
CA MET A 1 3.58 -19.00 -12.36
C MET A 1 2.90 -17.74 -12.88
N ALA A 2 1.80 -17.32 -12.28
CA ALA A 2 1.13 -16.10 -12.72
C ALA A 2 1.91 -14.87 -12.19
N ARG A 3 2.58 -14.16 -13.11
CA ARG A 3 3.29 -12.91 -12.83
C ARG A 3 2.55 -11.76 -13.52
N ILE A 4 2.06 -10.78 -12.76
CA ILE A 4 1.31 -9.62 -13.25
C ILE A 4 1.94 -8.34 -12.68
N ALA A 5 2.10 -7.30 -13.47
CA ALA A 5 2.73 -6.02 -13.07
C ALA A 5 4.09 -6.21 -12.35
N GLY A 6 4.87 -7.21 -12.76
CA GLY A 6 6.15 -7.53 -12.14
C GLY A 6 6.08 -8.33 -10.83
N ILE A 7 4.87 -8.60 -10.30
CA ILE A 7 4.66 -9.30 -9.02
C ILE A 7 4.25 -10.75 -9.27
N ASN A 8 4.85 -11.68 -8.51
CA ASN A 8 4.43 -13.07 -8.50
C ASN A 8 3.21 -13.24 -7.59
N LEU A 9 2.10 -13.65 -8.14
CA LEU A 9 0.88 -13.87 -7.38
C LEU A 9 0.95 -15.17 -6.57
N PRO A 10 0.41 -15.20 -5.35
CA PRO A 10 0.39 -16.40 -4.50
C PRO A 10 -0.57 -17.45 -5.07
N LEU A 11 -0.06 -18.61 -5.49
CA LEU A 11 -0.80 -19.66 -6.16
C LEU A 11 -1.97 -20.23 -5.34
N ASN A 12 -1.82 -20.27 -4.00
CA ASN A 12 -2.79 -20.86 -3.08
C ASN A 12 -3.87 -19.87 -2.59
N LYS A 13 -4.04 -18.74 -3.26
CA LYS A 13 -5.08 -17.75 -2.96
C LYS A 13 -6.07 -17.66 -4.10
N ARG A 14 -7.34 -17.29 -3.78
CA ARG A 14 -8.35 -16.95 -4.78
C ARG A 14 -7.89 -15.72 -5.56
N SER A 15 -8.32 -15.60 -6.80
CA SER A 15 -7.92 -14.50 -7.71
C SER A 15 -8.22 -13.13 -7.11
N GLU A 16 -9.39 -12.95 -6.45
CA GLU A 16 -9.73 -11.69 -5.78
C GLU A 16 -8.70 -11.27 -4.72
N ILE A 17 -8.13 -12.24 -4.00
CA ILE A 17 -7.12 -11.98 -2.97
C ILE A 17 -5.72 -11.93 -3.58
N GLY A 18 -5.44 -12.78 -4.58
CA GLY A 18 -4.17 -12.78 -5.29
C GLY A 18 -3.83 -11.43 -5.91
N LEU A 19 -4.80 -10.79 -6.56
CA LEU A 19 -4.62 -9.47 -7.19
C LEU A 19 -4.35 -8.36 -6.16
N THR A 20 -4.82 -8.47 -4.93
CA THR A 20 -4.54 -7.47 -3.89
C THR A 20 -3.08 -7.42 -3.43
N TYR A 21 -2.25 -8.36 -3.84
CA TYR A 21 -0.79 -8.32 -3.62
C TYR A 21 -0.09 -7.29 -4.51
N ILE A 22 -0.76 -6.84 -5.57
CA ILE A 22 -0.28 -5.75 -6.43
C ILE A 22 -0.60 -4.42 -5.75
N PHE A 23 0.42 -3.58 -5.54
CA PHE A 23 0.23 -2.27 -4.94
C PHE A 23 -0.63 -1.37 -5.85
N GLY A 24 -1.75 -0.91 -5.33
CA GLY A 24 -2.75 -0.11 -6.07
C GLY A 24 -4.05 -0.87 -6.33
N ILE A 25 -4.05 -2.20 -6.22
CA ILE A 25 -5.24 -3.02 -6.39
C ILE A 25 -5.79 -3.43 -5.03
N GLY A 26 -6.97 -2.92 -4.69
CA GLY A 26 -7.75 -3.36 -3.55
C GLY A 26 -8.77 -4.43 -3.94
N ARG A 27 -9.43 -5.06 -2.96
CA ARG A 27 -10.44 -6.11 -3.21
C ARG A 27 -11.56 -5.65 -4.14
N SER A 28 -12.06 -4.43 -3.98
CA SER A 28 -13.10 -3.87 -4.85
C SER A 28 -12.65 -3.68 -6.29
N THR A 29 -11.42 -3.22 -6.50
CA THR A 29 -10.82 -3.08 -7.82
C THR A 29 -10.54 -4.45 -8.45
N ALA A 30 -10.02 -5.40 -7.66
CA ALA A 30 -9.81 -6.77 -8.10
C ALA A 30 -11.13 -7.42 -8.61
N ASN A 31 -12.23 -7.27 -7.88
CA ASN A 31 -13.52 -7.80 -8.29
C ASN A 31 -14.07 -7.15 -9.56
N LYS A 32 -13.84 -5.85 -9.76
CA LYS A 32 -14.21 -5.16 -11.02
C LYS A 32 -13.44 -5.72 -12.20
N LEU A 33 -12.12 -5.82 -12.09
CA LEU A 33 -11.25 -6.38 -13.13
C LEU A 33 -11.64 -7.83 -13.47
N LEU A 34 -11.89 -8.66 -12.47
CA LEU A 34 -12.28 -10.05 -12.67
C LEU A 34 -13.63 -10.16 -13.38
N ALA A 35 -14.60 -9.31 -13.03
CA ALA A 35 -15.89 -9.26 -13.71
C ALA A 35 -15.76 -8.82 -15.16
N GLU A 36 -14.91 -7.85 -15.47
CA GLU A 36 -14.65 -7.35 -16.81
C GLU A 36 -13.98 -8.39 -17.71
N VAL A 37 -12.98 -9.09 -17.17
CA VAL A 37 -12.27 -10.16 -17.89
C VAL A 37 -13.09 -11.46 -17.96
N GLY A 38 -14.18 -11.56 -17.19
CA GLY A 38 -15.05 -12.75 -17.16
C GLY A 38 -14.46 -13.92 -16.35
N VAL A 39 -13.63 -13.63 -15.35
CA VAL A 39 -13.02 -14.63 -14.46
C VAL A 39 -13.76 -14.66 -13.12
N SER A 40 -14.07 -15.85 -12.62
CA SER A 40 -14.68 -15.99 -11.29
C SER A 40 -13.71 -15.53 -10.19
N PRO A 41 -14.14 -14.69 -9.23
CA PRO A 41 -13.30 -14.23 -8.11
C PRO A 41 -12.85 -15.38 -7.21
N ASP A 42 -13.57 -16.49 -7.18
CA ASP A 42 -13.27 -17.67 -6.36
C ASP A 42 -12.26 -18.61 -6.99
N THR A 43 -11.95 -18.47 -8.28
CA THR A 43 -10.91 -19.26 -8.96
C THR A 43 -9.56 -19.03 -8.30
N TYR A 44 -8.83 -20.11 -8.00
CA TYR A 44 -7.48 -19.98 -7.45
C TYR A 44 -6.49 -19.48 -8.50
N VAL A 45 -5.49 -18.72 -8.06
CA VAL A 45 -4.44 -18.19 -8.97
C VAL A 45 -3.72 -19.30 -9.74
N ARG A 46 -3.56 -20.50 -9.15
CA ARG A 46 -2.96 -21.67 -9.81
C ARG A 46 -3.79 -22.25 -10.95
N ASP A 47 -5.12 -22.04 -10.88
CA ASP A 47 -6.09 -22.63 -11.81
C ASP A 47 -6.45 -21.67 -12.95
N LEU A 48 -5.85 -20.45 -12.95
CA LEU A 48 -6.00 -19.49 -14.05
C LEU A 48 -5.29 -19.98 -15.30
N THR A 49 -5.98 -19.88 -16.43
CA THR A 49 -5.39 -20.14 -17.75
C THR A 49 -4.43 -19.02 -18.17
N GLU A 50 -3.52 -19.31 -19.09
CA GLU A 50 -2.59 -18.28 -19.62
C GLU A 50 -3.33 -17.15 -20.35
N ASP A 51 -4.43 -17.45 -21.02
CA ASP A 51 -5.28 -16.46 -21.69
C ASP A 51 -5.98 -15.53 -20.70
N GLU A 52 -6.46 -16.05 -19.57
CA GLU A 52 -7.04 -15.24 -18.50
C GLU A 52 -6.00 -14.33 -17.86
N VAL A 53 -4.81 -14.85 -17.61
CA VAL A 53 -3.68 -14.07 -17.07
C VAL A 53 -3.27 -12.98 -18.06
N SER A 54 -3.25 -13.24 -19.37
CA SER A 54 -2.95 -12.23 -20.39
C SER A 54 -3.99 -11.12 -20.39
N ARG A 55 -5.28 -11.48 -20.45
CA ARG A 55 -6.37 -10.49 -20.39
C ARG A 55 -6.34 -9.64 -19.12
N LEU A 56 -6.01 -10.25 -17.98
CA LEU A 56 -5.84 -9.51 -16.72
C LEU A 56 -4.66 -8.54 -16.76
N ARG A 57 -3.55 -8.91 -17.40
CA ARG A 57 -2.42 -7.99 -17.60
C ARG A 57 -2.82 -6.80 -18.45
N ASP A 58 -3.45 -7.06 -19.59
CA ASP A 58 -3.86 -6.04 -20.53
C ASP A 58 -4.86 -5.04 -19.89
N ALA A 59 -5.84 -5.56 -19.13
CA ALA A 59 -6.79 -4.72 -18.40
C ALA A 59 -6.11 -3.86 -17.32
N ILE A 60 -5.17 -4.44 -16.57
CA ILE A 60 -4.42 -3.70 -15.54
C ILE A 60 -3.55 -2.60 -16.17
N ASP A 61 -2.84 -2.92 -17.25
CA ASP A 61 -1.93 -1.98 -17.91
C ASP A 61 -2.69 -0.84 -18.61
N GLN A 62 -3.91 -1.08 -19.09
CA GLN A 62 -4.75 -0.07 -19.74
C GLN A 62 -5.48 0.85 -18.76
N GLU A 63 -6.00 0.31 -17.65
CA GLU A 63 -6.91 1.03 -16.79
C GLU A 63 -6.29 1.53 -15.48
N LEU A 64 -5.20 0.92 -15.02
CA LEU A 64 -4.68 1.16 -13.69
C LEU A 64 -3.22 1.58 -13.69
N THR A 65 -2.92 2.58 -12.88
CA THR A 65 -1.55 2.87 -12.46
C THR A 65 -1.23 2.04 -11.22
N VAL A 66 -0.24 1.15 -11.31
CA VAL A 66 0.09 0.22 -10.23
C VAL A 66 1.59 0.23 -9.90
N GLU A 67 1.94 -0.40 -8.79
CA GLU A 67 3.31 -0.65 -8.34
C GLU A 67 4.25 0.55 -8.43
N GLY A 68 5.26 0.49 -9.29
CA GLY A 68 6.31 1.49 -9.39
C GLY A 68 5.80 2.87 -9.80
N ASP A 69 4.91 2.91 -10.76
CA ASP A 69 4.36 4.16 -11.30
C ASP A 69 3.44 4.84 -10.28
N LEU A 70 2.58 4.09 -9.62
CA LEU A 70 1.74 4.61 -8.53
C LEU A 70 2.58 5.09 -7.33
N ARG A 71 3.65 4.37 -6.98
CA ARG A 71 4.57 4.80 -5.90
C ARG A 71 5.26 6.11 -6.27
N ARG A 72 5.68 6.26 -7.52
CA ARG A 72 6.32 7.47 -8.05
C ARG A 72 5.36 8.64 -8.02
N GLU A 73 4.16 8.48 -8.57
CA GLU A 73 3.10 9.49 -8.57
C GLU A 73 2.78 9.96 -7.15
N ARG A 74 2.50 9.03 -6.24
CA ARG A 74 2.22 9.34 -4.83
C ARG A 74 3.38 10.08 -4.14
N SER A 75 4.62 9.72 -4.46
CA SER A 75 5.80 10.39 -3.92
C SER A 75 5.92 11.81 -4.45
N GLN A 76 5.68 12.01 -5.75
CA GLN A 76 5.68 13.33 -6.38
C GLN A 76 4.58 14.23 -5.82
N ASP A 77 3.38 13.72 -5.61
CA ASP A 77 2.28 14.47 -5.00
C ASP A 77 2.62 14.95 -3.59
N ILE A 78 3.20 14.07 -2.76
CA ILE A 78 3.65 14.44 -1.41
C ILE A 78 4.75 15.50 -1.48
N LYS A 79 5.72 15.33 -2.37
CA LYS A 79 6.81 16.28 -2.59
C LYS A 79 6.26 17.64 -3.01
N ARG A 80 5.35 17.68 -3.96
CA ARG A 80 4.67 18.90 -4.40
C ARG A 80 3.97 19.63 -3.24
N LEU A 81 3.23 18.91 -2.38
CA LEU A 81 2.60 19.50 -1.20
C LEU A 81 3.63 20.10 -0.23
N GLN A 82 4.79 19.46 -0.09
CA GLN A 82 5.88 19.95 0.76
C GLN A 82 6.56 21.20 0.20
N GLU A 83 6.71 21.27 -1.13
CA GLU A 83 7.29 22.41 -1.84
C GLU A 83 6.39 23.64 -1.79
N ILE A 84 5.09 23.45 -1.99
CA ILE A 84 4.07 24.51 -1.84
C ILE A 84 4.02 25.06 -0.40
N GLY A 85 4.50 24.30 0.58
CA GLY A 85 4.47 24.71 2.00
C GLY A 85 3.08 24.69 2.64
N CYS A 86 2.11 24.03 2.04
CA CYS A 86 0.76 23.93 2.59
C CYS A 86 0.74 23.13 3.91
N TYR A 87 -0.33 23.30 4.69
CA TYR A 87 -0.46 22.60 5.99
C TYR A 87 -0.24 21.09 5.88
N ARG A 88 -0.84 20.41 4.88
CA ARG A 88 -0.63 18.98 4.65
C ARG A 88 0.83 18.64 4.36
N GLY A 89 1.51 19.46 3.55
CA GLY A 89 2.93 19.30 3.23
C GLY A 89 3.82 19.44 4.47
N LEU A 90 3.56 20.44 5.33
CA LEU A 90 4.27 20.61 6.60
C LEU A 90 4.05 19.40 7.54
N ARG A 91 2.84 18.84 7.58
CA ARG A 91 2.56 17.64 8.37
C ARG A 91 3.31 16.42 7.83
N HIS A 92 3.40 16.24 6.51
CA HIS A 92 4.21 15.19 5.89
C HIS A 92 5.69 15.35 6.23
N ARG A 93 6.24 16.57 6.12
CA ARG A 93 7.64 16.88 6.44
C ARG A 93 7.98 16.56 7.90
N ARG A 94 7.06 16.83 8.83
CA ARG A 94 7.23 16.58 10.27
C ARG A 94 6.93 15.14 10.69
N GLY A 95 6.50 14.25 9.79
CA GLY A 95 6.10 12.89 10.12
C GLY A 95 4.88 12.80 11.03
N LEU A 96 3.97 13.77 10.93
CA LEU A 96 2.75 13.86 11.75
C LEU A 96 1.50 13.47 10.97
N PRO A 97 0.41 13.07 11.64
CA PRO A 97 -0.88 12.83 11.00
C PRO A 97 -1.34 14.05 10.19
N VAL A 98 -1.84 13.80 8.98
CA VAL A 98 -2.18 14.85 7.99
C VAL A 98 -3.67 15.19 7.98
N ARG A 99 -4.52 14.27 8.45
CA ARG A 99 -5.99 14.35 8.40
C ARG A 99 -6.62 14.87 9.70
N GLY A 100 -5.95 15.69 10.47
CA GLY A 100 -6.47 16.28 11.70
C GLY A 100 -6.61 15.33 12.89
N GLN A 101 -6.00 14.12 12.84
CA GLN A 101 -6.07 13.18 13.95
C GLN A 101 -5.37 13.73 15.20
N LYS A 102 -5.87 13.31 16.37
CA LYS A 102 -5.30 13.66 17.66
C LYS A 102 -3.86 13.17 17.82
N THR A 103 -2.95 14.04 18.23
CA THR A 103 -1.51 13.74 18.30
C THR A 103 -0.96 13.68 19.73
N LYS A 104 -1.72 14.14 20.73
CA LYS A 104 -1.27 14.22 22.12
C LYS A 104 -0.94 12.84 22.70
N THR A 105 -1.79 11.84 22.44
CA THR A 105 -1.69 10.50 23.06
C THR A 105 -1.18 9.42 22.10
N ASN A 106 -1.80 9.26 20.96
CA ASN A 106 -1.61 8.16 20.02
C ASN A 106 -0.86 8.61 18.75
N ALA A 107 -1.33 8.27 17.56
CA ALA A 107 -0.69 8.51 16.26
C ALA A 107 0.60 7.70 16.06
N ARG A 108 0.64 6.46 16.59
CA ARG A 108 1.84 5.59 16.53
C ARG A 108 2.24 5.22 15.11
N THR A 109 1.28 5.04 14.20
CA THR A 109 1.57 4.73 12.79
C THR A 109 2.50 5.76 12.14
N ARG A 110 2.33 7.04 12.49
CA ARG A 110 3.17 8.14 11.94
C ARG A 110 4.40 8.42 12.80
N LYS A 111 4.28 8.34 14.12
CA LYS A 111 5.35 8.64 15.07
C LYS A 111 6.31 7.46 15.31
N GLY A 112 5.91 6.25 14.90
CA GLY A 112 6.64 5.03 15.20
C GLY A 112 6.41 4.49 16.62
N PRO A 113 7.07 3.38 16.99
CA PRO A 113 6.97 2.77 18.31
C PRO A 113 7.33 3.74 19.43
N LYS A 114 6.77 3.56 20.61
CA LYS A 114 7.21 4.29 21.80
C LYS A 114 8.65 3.90 22.13
N ARG A 115 9.50 4.86 22.39
CA ARG A 115 10.82 4.58 22.96
C ARG A 115 10.62 3.90 24.30
N MET A 116 11.19 2.72 24.46
CA MET A 116 11.21 2.05 25.77
C MET A 116 12.02 2.92 26.73
N GLN A 117 11.43 3.30 27.85
CA GLN A 117 12.18 3.92 28.93
C GLN A 117 13.12 2.86 29.49
N VAL A 118 14.40 3.17 29.55
CA VAL A 118 15.37 2.31 30.24
C VAL A 118 15.05 2.39 31.73
N ALA A 119 14.42 1.36 32.27
CA ALA A 119 14.19 1.25 33.70
C ALA A 119 15.55 1.19 34.39
N GLY A 120 15.77 2.02 35.41
CA GLY A 120 16.83 1.80 36.36
C GLY A 120 18.14 2.54 36.16
N LYS A 121 18.20 3.68 35.44
CA LYS A 121 19.33 4.57 35.61
C LYS A 121 19.19 5.29 36.98
N LYS A 122 19.70 4.63 38.03
CA LYS A 122 19.90 5.25 39.36
C LYS A 122 20.71 6.55 39.13
N LYS A 123 20.13 7.71 39.46
CA LYS A 123 20.93 8.93 39.56
C LYS A 123 22.06 8.65 40.55
N ALA A 124 23.30 8.81 40.10
CA ALA A 124 24.45 8.78 40.99
C ALA A 124 24.17 9.80 42.12
N GLY A 125 24.14 9.33 43.34
CA GLY A 125 23.97 10.21 44.51
C GLY A 125 25.07 11.28 44.48
N LYS A 126 24.68 12.53 44.65
CA LYS A 126 25.65 13.61 44.92
C LYS A 126 26.36 13.23 46.20
N LYS A 127 27.68 13.07 46.12
CA LYS A 127 28.56 13.09 47.29
C LYS A 127 28.63 14.52 47.83
#